data_3f4a1f7f1b74c47a9bb40cb6be555223
#
_entry.id   3f4a1f7f1b74c47a9bb40cb6be555223
#
_cell.length_a   1.000
_cell.length_b   1.000
_cell.length_c   1.000
_cell.angle_alpha   90.00
_cell.angle_beta   90.00
_cell.angle_gamma   90.00
#
_symmetry.space_group_name_H-M   'P 1'
#
loop_
_entity.id
_entity.type
_entity.pdbx_description
1 polymer ?
#
loop_
_entity_poly.entity_id
_entity_poly.type
_entity_poly.pdbx_seq_one_letter_code
_entity_poly.pdbx_strand_id
1 'polypeptide(L)'
;MYLVVKTNLIHNSQDNLKKINPTGVLVLEDGSFFKGHGFGFEGTTTGEVCFNTSITGYQEIISHPSYAWQIINFTFPHIGNVGTNNDDHESDKILTKGVIFNSEISNPSNYRALKHLDDWLKKNKIVGLTGLDTRHLTNFIRDKGAPKGTISYSKNGKFNINKLKNQSNKWNGLKN
;
A
#
# COMPACT_ATOMS: atom_id res chain seq x y z
N MET A 1 10.18 9.90 -24.73
CA MET A 1 9.32 8.71 -24.86
C MET A 1 10.03 7.58 -24.12
N TYR A 2 9.84 7.51 -22.79
CA TYR A 2 10.45 6.46 -21.97
C TYR A 2 9.46 5.31 -21.83
N LEU A 3 9.84 4.20 -22.43
CA LEU A 3 9.19 2.91 -22.31
C LEU A 3 9.33 2.47 -20.86
N VAL A 4 8.24 2.51 -20.08
CA VAL A 4 8.21 1.91 -18.77
C VAL A 4 8.28 0.40 -18.93
N VAL A 5 9.37 -0.07 -18.51
CA VAL A 5 9.97 -1.39 -18.61
C VAL A 5 8.98 -2.46 -18.17
N LYS A 6 8.69 -3.36 -19.09
CA LYS A 6 8.46 -4.75 -18.80
C LYS A 6 9.74 -5.31 -18.16
N THR A 7 9.84 -5.32 -16.87
CA THR A 7 10.87 -6.11 -16.18
C THR A 7 10.43 -7.56 -16.16
N ASN A 8 10.62 -8.22 -17.31
CA ASN A 8 10.75 -9.66 -17.37
C ASN A 8 12.25 -9.97 -17.20
N LEU A 9 12.75 -9.98 -16.01
CA LEU A 9 13.96 -10.72 -15.67
C LEU A 9 13.52 -12.09 -15.18
N ILE A 10 13.22 -12.95 -16.13
CA ILE A 10 13.12 -14.39 -15.88
C ILE A 10 14.49 -14.97 -16.11
N HIS A 11 15.21 -15.23 -15.04
CA HIS A 11 16.22 -16.28 -15.07
C HIS A 11 15.49 -17.62 -15.09
N ASN A 12 15.71 -18.37 -16.18
CA ASN A 12 15.26 -19.76 -16.32
C ASN A 12 15.87 -20.63 -15.21
N SER A 13 15.12 -20.89 -14.18
CA SER A 13 15.20 -22.10 -13.40
C SER A 13 13.80 -22.70 -13.39
N GLN A 14 13.70 -23.92 -13.90
CA GLN A 14 12.48 -24.73 -13.92
C GLN A 14 12.07 -25.05 -12.49
N ASP A 15 11.28 -24.15 -11.88
CA ASP A 15 10.51 -24.44 -10.68
C ASP A 15 9.07 -24.03 -10.94
N ASN A 16 8.16 -24.97 -10.73
CA ASN A 16 6.71 -24.85 -10.78
C ASN A 16 6.21 -23.87 -9.71
N LEU A 17 6.63 -22.59 -9.74
CA LEU A 17 6.03 -21.53 -8.97
C LEU A 17 4.67 -21.26 -9.58
N LYS A 18 3.60 -21.66 -8.90
CA LYS A 18 2.24 -21.22 -9.19
C LYS A 18 2.30 -19.72 -9.40
N LYS A 19 2.00 -19.28 -10.62
CA LYS A 19 1.91 -17.87 -11.00
C LYS A 19 0.74 -17.27 -10.22
N ILE A 20 1.00 -16.80 -9.00
CA ILE A 20 -0.03 -16.18 -8.16
C ILE A 20 -0.41 -14.86 -8.84
N ASN A 21 -1.64 -14.81 -9.34
CA ASN A 21 -2.14 -13.59 -9.97
C ASN A 21 -2.20 -12.45 -8.93
N PRO A 22 -1.75 -11.25 -9.28
CA PRO A 22 -1.82 -10.12 -8.37
C PRO A 22 -3.27 -9.82 -8.00
N THR A 23 -3.54 -9.68 -6.71
CA THR A 23 -4.85 -9.36 -6.16
C THR A 23 -4.99 -7.89 -5.77
N GLY A 24 -3.94 -7.11 -6.00
CA GLY A 24 -3.91 -5.68 -5.69
C GLY A 24 -3.19 -4.85 -6.74
N VAL A 25 -3.57 -3.58 -6.84
CA VAL A 25 -2.95 -2.61 -7.76
C VAL A 25 -2.99 -1.20 -7.18
N LEU A 26 -1.90 -0.46 -7.35
CA LEU A 26 -1.84 0.99 -7.23
C LEU A 26 -1.80 1.58 -8.65
N VAL A 27 -2.65 2.56 -8.96
CA VAL A 27 -2.65 3.29 -10.23
C VAL A 27 -2.52 4.77 -9.93
N LEU A 28 -1.49 5.41 -10.52
CA LEU A 28 -1.22 6.83 -10.36
C LEU A 28 -1.94 7.67 -11.42
N GLU A 29 -2.04 8.97 -11.18
CA GLU A 29 -2.71 9.93 -12.07
C GLU A 29 -2.09 10.01 -13.48
N ASP A 30 -0.79 9.79 -13.61
CA ASP A 30 -0.10 9.73 -14.92
C ASP A 30 -0.40 8.44 -15.70
N GLY A 31 -0.98 7.43 -15.05
CA GLY A 31 -1.27 6.11 -15.60
C GLY A 31 -0.22 5.05 -15.28
N SER A 32 0.86 5.39 -14.59
CA SER A 32 1.78 4.41 -14.01
C SER A 32 1.03 3.52 -13.03
N PHE A 33 1.34 2.22 -13.02
CA PHE A 33 0.69 1.29 -12.09
C PHE A 33 1.66 0.24 -11.54
N PHE A 34 1.39 -0.19 -10.31
CA PHE A 34 2.16 -1.18 -9.57
C PHE A 34 1.23 -2.29 -9.13
N LYS A 35 1.55 -3.54 -9.47
CA LYS A 35 0.77 -4.72 -9.09
C LYS A 35 1.42 -5.44 -7.92
N GLY A 36 0.60 -5.96 -7.03
CA GLY A 36 1.03 -6.72 -5.86
C GLY A 36 -0.10 -7.59 -5.32
N HIS A 37 0.03 -7.98 -4.08
CA HIS A 37 -0.98 -8.77 -3.36
C HIS A 37 -1.74 -7.90 -2.39
N GLY A 38 -3.07 -7.96 -2.45
CA GLY A 38 -3.93 -7.22 -1.56
C GLY A 38 -4.04 -7.85 -0.18
N PHE A 39 -4.13 -7.02 0.85
CA PHE A 39 -4.44 -7.39 2.22
C PHE A 39 -5.26 -6.28 2.88
N GLY A 40 -5.64 -6.45 4.15
CA GLY A 40 -6.52 -5.50 4.81
C GLY A 40 -7.94 -5.53 4.23
N PHE A 41 -8.51 -4.37 4.00
CA PHE A 41 -9.88 -4.23 3.51
C PHE A 41 -9.96 -4.42 1.99
N GLU A 42 -10.80 -5.36 1.53
CA GLU A 42 -11.07 -5.53 0.09
C GLU A 42 -11.91 -4.36 -0.42
N GLY A 43 -11.35 -3.58 -1.33
CA GLY A 43 -12.00 -2.37 -1.84
C GLY A 43 -11.09 -1.49 -2.67
N THR A 44 -11.57 -0.30 -2.94
CA THR A 44 -10.85 0.71 -3.74
C THR A 44 -10.94 2.06 -3.05
N THR A 45 -9.81 2.74 -2.93
CA THR A 45 -9.74 4.08 -2.34
C THR A 45 -8.71 4.94 -3.07
N THR A 46 -8.88 6.26 -2.98
CA THR A 46 -8.03 7.24 -3.65
C THR A 46 -7.44 8.21 -2.62
N GLY A 47 -6.20 8.59 -2.79
CA GLY A 47 -5.50 9.52 -1.93
C GLY A 47 -4.19 10.00 -2.53
N GLU A 48 -3.50 10.88 -1.84
CA GLU A 48 -2.14 11.27 -2.16
C GLU A 48 -1.16 10.17 -1.75
N VAL A 49 -0.24 9.81 -2.64
CA VAL A 49 0.75 8.76 -2.34
C VAL A 49 1.99 9.41 -1.75
N CYS A 50 2.25 9.13 -0.50
CA CYS A 50 3.45 9.57 0.21
C CYS A 50 4.32 8.36 0.61
N PHE A 51 5.50 8.60 1.16
CA PHE A 51 6.32 7.54 1.74
C PHE A 51 6.73 7.86 3.18
N ASN A 52 6.98 6.81 3.95
CA ASN A 52 7.50 6.90 5.30
C ASN A 52 8.73 6.01 5.44
N THR A 53 9.79 6.53 6.06
CA THR A 53 11.09 5.85 6.22
C THR A 53 11.33 5.31 7.63
N SER A 54 10.36 5.43 8.52
CA SER A 54 10.48 4.94 9.90
C SER A 54 10.64 3.42 9.93
N ILE A 55 11.48 2.95 10.83
CA ILE A 55 11.76 1.53 11.03
C ILE A 55 10.70 0.87 11.92
N THR A 56 10.10 1.66 12.81
CA THR A 56 9.12 1.21 13.82
C THR A 56 7.91 2.15 13.82
N GLY A 57 6.86 1.79 14.59
CA GLY A 57 5.73 2.69 14.81
C GLY A 57 4.74 2.73 13.65
N TYR A 58 4.57 1.63 12.93
CA TYR A 58 3.65 1.62 11.78
C TYR A 58 2.20 1.84 12.18
N GLN A 59 1.76 1.39 13.37
CA GLN A 59 0.39 1.60 13.85
C GLN A 59 0.16 3.08 14.17
N GLU A 60 1.09 3.71 14.86
CA GLU A 60 1.11 5.14 15.17
C GLU A 60 1.08 5.97 13.88
N ILE A 61 1.95 5.64 12.92
CA ILE A 61 2.01 6.34 11.62
C ILE A 61 0.68 6.23 10.88
N ILE A 62 0.09 5.03 10.79
CA ILE A 62 -1.18 4.82 10.07
C ILE A 62 -2.34 5.54 10.76
N SER A 63 -2.34 5.64 12.09
CA SER A 63 -3.39 6.32 12.85
C SER A 63 -3.17 7.83 13.00
N HIS A 64 -1.98 8.33 12.66
CA HIS A 64 -1.64 9.74 12.85
C HIS A 64 -2.44 10.67 11.92
N PRO A 65 -3.05 11.75 12.43
CA PRO A 65 -3.89 12.67 11.64
C PRO A 65 -3.19 13.31 10.43
N SER A 66 -1.86 13.48 10.49
CA SER A 66 -1.07 14.04 9.37
C SER A 66 -1.12 13.19 8.10
N TYR A 67 -1.45 11.90 8.21
CA TYR A 67 -1.63 11.01 7.07
C TYR A 67 -3.08 10.90 6.59
N ALA A 68 -3.93 11.82 7.03
CA ALA A 68 -5.31 11.87 6.55
C ALA A 68 -5.36 11.99 5.02
N TRP A 69 -6.19 11.14 4.39
CA TRP A 69 -6.40 11.08 2.95
C TRP A 69 -5.18 10.64 2.11
N GLN A 70 -4.15 10.09 2.77
CA GLN A 70 -2.94 9.62 2.10
C GLN A 70 -2.89 8.09 1.98
N ILE A 71 -2.13 7.62 0.98
CA ILE A 71 -1.71 6.23 0.78
C ILE A 71 -0.23 6.19 1.13
N ILE A 72 0.14 5.47 2.19
CA ILE A 72 1.49 5.49 2.75
C ILE A 72 2.30 4.33 2.18
N ASN A 73 3.39 4.64 1.48
CA ASN A 73 4.40 3.68 1.04
C ASN A 73 5.48 3.56 2.13
N PHE A 74 5.52 2.43 2.82
CA PHE A 74 6.53 2.15 3.84
C PHE A 74 7.80 1.61 3.18
N THR A 75 8.93 2.27 3.43
CA THR A 75 10.22 1.86 2.85
C THR A 75 10.89 0.73 3.64
N PHE A 76 10.57 0.58 4.92
CA PHE A 76 11.10 -0.48 5.75
C PHE A 76 10.41 -1.82 5.42
N PRO A 77 11.19 -2.89 5.14
CA PRO A 77 10.63 -4.12 4.58
C PRO A 77 9.90 -4.99 5.61
N HIS A 78 10.25 -4.91 6.89
CA HIS A 78 9.71 -5.81 7.93
C HIS A 78 8.58 -5.13 8.71
N ILE A 79 7.34 -5.45 8.35
CA ILE A 79 6.14 -4.91 8.97
C ILE A 79 5.30 -6.04 9.57
N GLY A 80 4.70 -5.79 10.73
CA GLY A 80 3.77 -6.72 11.38
C GLY A 80 4.30 -7.41 12.63
N ASN A 81 5.60 -7.46 12.83
CA ASN A 81 6.23 -8.16 13.96
C ASN A 81 5.80 -7.68 15.36
N VAL A 82 5.45 -6.40 15.50
CA VAL A 82 4.93 -5.84 16.75
C VAL A 82 3.43 -6.15 16.94
N GLY A 83 2.72 -6.50 15.87
CA GLY A 83 1.25 -6.59 15.87
C GLY A 83 0.59 -5.22 15.99
N THR A 84 -0.61 -5.19 16.56
CA THR A 84 -1.32 -3.97 16.92
C THR A 84 -1.88 -4.08 18.33
N ASN A 85 -1.99 -2.95 19.03
CA ASN A 85 -2.49 -2.87 20.41
C ASN A 85 -3.37 -1.62 20.60
N ASN A 86 -3.84 -1.37 21.82
CA ASN A 86 -4.74 -0.25 22.10
C ASN A 86 -3.98 1.04 22.46
N ASP A 87 -2.70 0.98 22.74
CA ASP A 87 -1.91 2.12 23.23
C ASP A 87 -1.24 2.88 22.10
N ASP A 88 -0.87 2.16 21.03
CA ASP A 88 -0.12 2.71 19.90
C ASP A 88 -1.06 3.40 18.86
N HIS A 89 -2.02 4.19 19.35
CA HIS A 89 -2.95 4.99 18.54
C HIS A 89 -2.68 6.47 18.72
N GLU A 90 -2.53 7.19 17.61
CA GLU A 90 -2.42 8.67 17.60
C GLU A 90 -3.80 9.34 17.45
N SER A 91 -4.80 8.60 16.99
CA SER A 91 -6.17 9.10 16.81
C SER A 91 -7.18 7.97 16.77
N ASP A 92 -8.36 8.19 17.37
CA ASP A 92 -9.50 7.26 17.30
C ASP A 92 -10.09 7.18 15.89
N LYS A 93 -9.98 8.26 15.12
CA LYS A 93 -10.46 8.34 13.74
C LYS A 93 -9.31 8.22 12.76
N ILE A 94 -9.13 7.03 12.20
CA ILE A 94 -8.09 6.77 11.20
C ILE A 94 -8.59 7.21 9.82
N LEU A 95 -7.87 8.17 9.21
CA LEU A 95 -8.24 8.76 7.93
C LEU A 95 -7.31 8.35 6.78
N THR A 96 -6.25 7.58 7.09
CA THR A 96 -5.35 6.98 6.09
C THR A 96 -6.14 6.14 5.11
N LYS A 97 -5.86 6.29 3.81
CA LYS A 97 -6.61 5.63 2.74
C LYS A 97 -6.05 4.27 2.35
N GLY A 98 -4.74 4.10 2.46
CA GLY A 98 -4.13 2.82 2.13
C GLY A 98 -2.69 2.74 2.61
N VAL A 99 -2.15 1.52 2.58
CA VAL A 99 -0.78 1.22 2.97
C VAL A 99 -0.12 0.29 1.97
N ILE A 100 1.16 0.49 1.72
CA ILE A 100 1.96 -0.29 0.78
C ILE A 100 3.21 -0.78 1.48
N PHE A 101 3.47 -2.09 1.42
CA PHE A 101 4.65 -2.75 1.97
C PHE A 101 5.41 -3.51 0.88
N ASN A 102 6.71 -3.63 1.04
CA ASN A 102 7.54 -4.43 0.14
C ASN A 102 7.27 -5.93 0.31
N SER A 103 7.25 -6.39 1.55
CA SER A 103 7.12 -7.82 1.90
C SER A 103 5.75 -8.12 2.53
N GLU A 104 5.42 -9.39 2.63
CA GLU A 104 4.25 -9.86 3.36
C GLU A 104 4.32 -9.46 4.84
N ILE A 105 3.15 -9.26 5.45
CA ILE A 105 3.05 -8.93 6.86
C ILE A 105 3.46 -10.16 7.68
N SER A 106 4.45 -9.98 8.55
CA SER A 106 4.87 -11.05 9.46
C SER A 106 3.86 -11.26 10.59
N ASN A 107 3.79 -12.48 11.09
CA ASN A 107 3.04 -12.78 12.30
C ASN A 107 3.65 -12.01 13.48
N PRO A 108 2.82 -11.49 14.38
CA PRO A 108 3.30 -10.78 15.53
C PRO A 108 4.08 -11.71 16.47
N SER A 109 5.23 -11.24 16.95
CA SER A 109 6.09 -11.91 17.91
C SER A 109 6.34 -11.08 19.18
N ASN A 110 5.73 -9.92 19.29
CA ASN A 110 5.87 -9.01 20.41
C ASN A 110 4.80 -9.28 21.48
N TYR A 111 5.17 -9.23 22.76
CA TYR A 111 4.25 -9.45 23.89
C TYR A 111 3.11 -8.41 23.98
N ARG A 112 3.27 -7.23 23.38
CA ARG A 112 2.22 -6.18 23.31
C ARG A 112 1.18 -6.44 22.24
N ALA A 113 1.39 -7.42 21.36
CA ALA A 113 0.47 -7.72 20.27
C ALA A 113 -0.88 -8.24 20.78
N LEU A 114 -1.94 -7.49 20.50
CA LEU A 114 -3.32 -7.91 20.75
C LEU A 114 -3.98 -8.47 19.49
N LYS A 115 -3.60 -7.97 18.31
CA LYS A 115 -4.16 -8.37 17.01
C LYS A 115 -3.10 -8.38 15.92
N HIS A 116 -3.34 -9.17 14.89
CA HIS A 116 -2.59 -9.12 13.65
C HIS A 116 -2.88 -7.81 12.91
N LEU A 117 -1.86 -7.23 12.27
CA LEU A 117 -1.99 -5.96 11.55
C LEU A 117 -3.05 -6.04 10.43
N ASP A 118 -3.14 -7.16 9.71
CA ASP A 118 -4.13 -7.37 8.66
C ASP A 118 -5.57 -7.25 9.18
N ASP A 119 -5.86 -7.83 10.35
CA ASP A 119 -7.20 -7.76 10.96
C ASP A 119 -7.54 -6.35 11.46
N TRP A 120 -6.52 -5.64 11.97
CA TRP A 120 -6.69 -4.25 12.38
C TRP A 120 -6.98 -3.32 11.18
N LEU A 121 -6.29 -3.53 10.05
CA LEU A 121 -6.54 -2.79 8.81
C LEU A 121 -7.94 -3.08 8.23
N LYS A 122 -8.39 -4.35 8.26
CA LYS A 122 -9.75 -4.72 7.88
C LYS A 122 -10.80 -4.00 8.71
N LYS A 123 -10.62 -4.01 10.04
CA LYS A 123 -11.53 -3.32 10.97
C LYS A 123 -11.64 -1.82 10.66
N ASN A 124 -10.53 -1.17 10.32
CA ASN A 124 -10.46 0.26 10.02
C ASN A 124 -10.72 0.58 8.53
N LYS A 125 -11.10 -0.40 7.73
CA LYS A 125 -11.40 -0.26 6.28
C LYS A 125 -10.23 0.33 5.47
N ILE A 126 -9.00 -0.04 5.82
CA ILE A 126 -7.78 0.40 5.15
C ILE A 126 -7.36 -0.66 4.13
N VAL A 127 -7.20 -0.25 2.88
CA VAL A 127 -6.72 -1.10 1.78
C VAL A 127 -5.20 -1.22 1.87
N GLY A 128 -4.66 -2.44 1.75
CA GLY A 128 -3.23 -2.69 1.78
C GLY A 128 -2.73 -3.43 0.55
N LEU A 129 -1.46 -3.18 0.18
CA LEU A 129 -0.74 -3.92 -0.86
C LEU A 129 0.63 -4.36 -0.37
N THR A 130 1.01 -5.60 -0.69
CA THR A 130 2.35 -6.15 -0.49
C THR A 130 2.98 -6.59 -1.80
N GLY A 131 4.29 -6.84 -1.79
CA GLY A 131 5.01 -7.33 -2.97
C GLY A 131 5.29 -6.26 -4.02
N LEU A 132 5.20 -4.99 -3.67
CA LEU A 132 5.57 -3.87 -4.54
C LEU A 132 7.04 -3.49 -4.32
N ASP A 133 7.69 -3.01 -5.38
CA ASP A 133 8.97 -2.34 -5.26
C ASP A 133 8.79 -0.95 -4.62
N THR A 134 8.75 -0.93 -3.27
CA THR A 134 8.57 0.28 -2.48
C THR A 134 9.71 1.28 -2.66
N ARG A 135 10.91 0.80 -2.99
CA ARG A 135 12.07 1.65 -3.26
C ARG A 135 11.90 2.40 -4.58
N HIS A 136 11.46 1.72 -5.64
CA HIS A 136 11.17 2.36 -6.92
C HIS A 136 10.05 3.40 -6.76
N LEU A 137 8.98 3.05 -6.06
CA LEU A 137 7.88 3.99 -5.78
C LEU A 137 8.36 5.20 -4.96
N THR A 138 9.22 5.00 -3.97
CA THR A 138 9.81 6.11 -3.19
C THR A 138 10.64 7.04 -4.05
N ASN A 139 11.47 6.50 -4.95
CA ASN A 139 12.25 7.33 -5.89
C ASN A 139 11.32 8.12 -6.82
N PHE A 140 10.28 7.49 -7.33
CA PHE A 140 9.29 8.15 -8.17
C PHE A 140 8.64 9.35 -7.44
N ILE A 141 8.20 9.15 -6.18
CA ILE A 141 7.58 10.21 -5.37
C ILE A 141 8.58 11.34 -5.10
N ARG A 142 9.84 11.01 -4.80
CA ARG A 142 10.88 12.01 -4.54
C ARG A 142 11.21 12.86 -5.76
N ASP A 143 11.23 12.24 -6.93
CA ASP A 143 11.62 12.94 -8.17
C ASP A 143 10.46 13.76 -8.77
N LYS A 144 9.21 13.33 -8.60
CA LYS A 144 8.03 13.95 -9.21
C LYS A 144 7.08 14.65 -8.24
N GLY A 145 7.31 14.52 -6.95
CA GLY A 145 6.37 14.96 -5.91
C GLY A 145 5.36 13.86 -5.55
N ALA A 146 4.52 14.14 -4.56
CA ALA A 146 3.49 13.21 -4.08
C ALA A 146 2.33 13.12 -5.09
N PRO A 147 2.20 12.03 -5.85
CA PRO A 147 1.16 11.91 -6.88
C PRO A 147 -0.17 11.52 -6.26
N LYS A 148 -1.26 11.82 -6.97
CA LYS A 148 -2.57 11.22 -6.69
C LYS A 148 -2.55 9.76 -7.14
N GLY A 149 -3.09 8.87 -6.31
CA GLY A 149 -3.15 7.45 -6.63
C GLY A 149 -4.46 6.81 -6.18
N THR A 150 -4.86 5.76 -6.88
CA THR A 150 -5.96 4.89 -6.48
C THR A 150 -5.41 3.50 -6.20
N ILE A 151 -5.59 3.05 -4.97
CA ILE A 151 -5.23 1.71 -4.51
C ILE A 151 -6.48 0.83 -4.54
N SER A 152 -6.35 -0.40 -5.06
CA SER A 152 -7.45 -1.35 -5.13
C SER A 152 -6.98 -2.75 -4.78
N TYR A 153 -7.74 -3.41 -3.92
CA TYR A 153 -7.61 -4.82 -3.59
C TYR A 153 -8.89 -5.55 -3.97
N SER A 154 -8.75 -6.62 -4.74
CA SER A 154 -9.85 -7.54 -5.07
C SER A 154 -9.32 -8.96 -5.17
N LYS A 155 -9.93 -9.87 -4.44
CA LYS A 155 -9.54 -11.31 -4.40
C LYS A 155 -9.56 -11.97 -5.77
N ASN A 156 -10.40 -11.48 -6.69
CA ASN A 156 -10.47 -12.02 -8.05
C ASN A 156 -9.36 -11.50 -8.99
N GLY A 157 -8.55 -10.52 -8.55
CA GLY A 157 -7.43 -9.96 -9.31
C GLY A 157 -7.82 -9.23 -10.59
N LYS A 158 -9.08 -8.84 -10.75
CA LYS A 158 -9.58 -8.13 -11.95
C LYS A 158 -9.63 -6.64 -11.70
N PHE A 159 -8.88 -5.87 -12.49
CA PHE A 159 -8.79 -4.42 -12.35
C PHE A 159 -9.00 -3.72 -13.69
N ASN A 160 -9.79 -2.64 -13.70
CA ASN A 160 -9.90 -1.73 -14.82
C ASN A 160 -8.96 -0.53 -14.58
N ILE A 161 -7.76 -0.58 -15.14
CA ILE A 161 -6.70 0.43 -14.92
C ILE A 161 -7.17 1.82 -15.35
N ASN A 162 -7.90 1.94 -16.48
CA ASN A 162 -8.40 3.23 -16.95
C ASN A 162 -9.42 3.84 -15.98
N LYS A 163 -10.30 3.00 -15.40
CA LYS A 163 -11.26 3.46 -14.38
C LYS A 163 -10.53 3.96 -13.12
N LEU A 164 -9.52 3.23 -12.65
CA LEU A 164 -8.74 3.60 -11.47
C LEU A 164 -7.93 4.88 -11.72
N LYS A 165 -7.31 5.01 -12.90
CA LYS A 165 -6.63 6.26 -13.33
C LYS A 165 -7.59 7.46 -13.30
N ASN A 166 -8.79 7.29 -13.86
CA ASN A 166 -9.79 8.35 -13.88
C ASN A 166 -10.23 8.75 -12.45
N GLN A 167 -10.28 7.80 -11.51
CA GLN A 167 -10.54 8.09 -10.10
C GLN A 167 -9.42 8.92 -9.48
N SER A 168 -8.13 8.58 -9.73
CA SER A 168 -6.98 9.36 -9.30
C SER A 168 -7.05 10.80 -9.81
N ASN A 169 -7.34 10.97 -11.11
CA ASN A 169 -7.43 12.30 -11.73
C ASN A 169 -8.58 13.17 -11.19
N LYS A 170 -9.73 12.56 -10.88
CA LYS A 170 -10.91 13.26 -10.36
C LYS A 170 -10.79 13.65 -8.88
N TRP A 171 -9.83 13.11 -8.17
CA TRP A 171 -9.68 13.43 -6.75
C TRP A 171 -9.12 14.85 -6.57
N ASN A 172 -9.79 15.65 -5.74
CA ASN A 172 -9.48 17.07 -5.59
C ASN A 172 -8.20 17.37 -4.80
N GLY A 173 -7.53 16.33 -4.26
CA GLY A 173 -6.35 16.50 -3.42
C GLY A 173 -6.70 16.73 -1.94
N LEU A 174 -5.68 17.09 -1.15
CA LEU A 174 -5.82 17.37 0.29
C LEU A 174 -6.50 18.72 0.59
N LYS A 175 -6.81 19.51 -0.43
CA LYS A 175 -7.51 20.79 -0.29
C LYS A 175 -9.00 20.50 -0.11
N ASN A 176 -9.45 20.45 1.13
CA ASN A 176 -10.85 20.60 1.55
C ASN A 176 -10.91 21.69 2.61
#